data_0c75e9c5200ee3206d455f013034e777
#
_entry.id   0c75e9c5200ee3206d455f013034e777
#
_cell.length_a   1.000
_cell.length_b   1.000
_cell.length_c   1.000
_cell.angle_alpha   90.00
_cell.angle_beta   90.00
_cell.angle_gamma   90.00
#
_symmetry.space_group_name_H-M   'P 1'
#
loop_
_entity.id
_entity.type
_entity.pdbx_description
1 polymer ?
#
loop_
_entity_poly.entity_id
_entity_poly.type
_entity_poly.pdbx_seq_one_letter_code
_entity_poly.pdbx_strand_id
1 'polypeptide(L)'
;MKITIYLVATLLLLVQYSYSQDYEQLNIGYYDLENDERYDVWGIHPIDIRSQTTRVDRRPLAGALLGIKDIKPFQRITKTKYNLLTKRFLDVEEAISNIKLHVEQNNIDFVIVDLPGKILPEISKNLYSFSIPIINISARENFLRSEVCLSNLFHTIPSRRMLTDSLAQYLSDKKWRKVLILIGPLKEDIKIADSFIESSRQFGLKIIDTRHFLLNNDPKAREVNDIDFLTGSAKYDAVFIADIDREFSYRLPYSTQKPAVVLGSSGLVARAWHWSYLRHGAPQLHGRFERMHNRRMNSRDWAAWIAFKSIAEAKVKFGKKENFNFLNSLLDPEFILDGYKGPATSFRPWNRQLRQSIMLSTENWVTKVAPIDSFVHSNNNLDTIGIDEKNLSCKTEE
;
A
#
# COMPACT_ATOMS: atom_id res chain seq x y z
N MET A 1 14.84 38.73 -57.13
CA MET A 1 14.12 38.87 -55.82
C MET A 1 13.14 37.73 -55.55
N LYS A 2 12.46 37.11 -56.50
CA LYS A 2 11.53 35.97 -56.24
C LYS A 2 12.20 34.63 -55.91
N ILE A 3 13.40 34.37 -56.46
CA ILE A 3 14.14 33.11 -56.22
C ILE A 3 14.72 33.02 -54.80
N THR A 4 15.15 34.15 -54.24
CA THR A 4 15.72 34.20 -52.87
C THR A 4 14.66 33.94 -51.78
N ILE A 5 13.40 34.31 -52.04
CA ILE A 5 12.27 34.09 -51.09
C ILE A 5 11.91 32.61 -51.02
N TYR A 6 11.97 31.89 -52.11
CA TYR A 6 11.68 30.43 -52.16
C TYR A 6 12.75 29.61 -51.44
N LEU A 7 14.03 30.02 -51.53
CA LEU A 7 15.13 29.33 -50.83
C LEU A 7 15.07 29.52 -49.29
N VAL A 8 14.65 30.70 -48.85
CA VAL A 8 14.49 30.97 -47.40
C VAL A 8 13.26 30.25 -46.84
N ALA A 9 12.15 30.16 -47.60
CA ALA A 9 10.94 29.43 -47.19
C ALA A 9 11.17 27.92 -47.12
N THR A 10 11.96 27.37 -48.08
CA THR A 10 12.34 25.94 -48.02
C THR A 10 13.29 25.60 -46.89
N LEU A 11 14.22 26.51 -46.54
CA LEU A 11 15.12 26.33 -45.42
C LEU A 11 14.39 26.41 -44.08
N LEU A 12 13.38 27.28 -43.94
CA LEU A 12 12.53 27.38 -42.76
C LEU A 12 11.62 26.14 -42.58
N LEU A 13 11.12 25.56 -43.67
CA LEU A 13 10.34 24.30 -43.64
C LEU A 13 11.21 23.08 -43.26
N LEU A 14 12.47 23.04 -43.67
CA LEU A 14 13.41 21.98 -43.32
C LEU A 14 13.86 22.08 -41.84
N VAL A 15 13.95 23.30 -41.27
CA VAL A 15 14.27 23.49 -39.86
C VAL A 15 13.10 23.11 -38.94
N GLN A 16 11.85 23.24 -39.42
CA GLN A 16 10.69 22.75 -38.63
C GLN A 16 10.55 21.23 -38.61
N TYR A 17 11.16 20.50 -39.53
CA TYR A 17 11.12 19.04 -39.58
C TYR A 17 12.15 18.34 -38.66
N SER A 18 13.05 19.09 -38.03
CA SER A 18 14.20 18.52 -37.30
C SER A 18 14.07 18.47 -35.79
N TYR A 19 12.89 18.72 -35.18
CA TYR A 19 12.73 18.72 -33.71
C TYR A 19 11.51 17.94 -33.22
N SER A 20 11.20 16.82 -33.86
CA SER A 20 10.47 15.76 -33.18
C SER A 20 11.47 14.99 -32.32
N GLN A 21 11.67 15.38 -31.08
CA GLN A 21 12.33 14.49 -30.13
C GLN A 21 11.44 13.26 -30.01
N ASP A 22 11.87 12.14 -30.61
CA ASP A 22 11.20 10.85 -30.46
C ASP A 22 11.32 10.43 -28.98
N TYR A 23 10.25 10.68 -28.23
CA TYR A 23 10.10 10.16 -26.88
C TYR A 23 9.74 8.68 -26.94
N GLU A 24 10.52 7.84 -26.26
CA GLU A 24 10.11 6.46 -25.99
C GLU A 24 8.74 6.47 -25.28
N GLN A 25 7.82 5.63 -25.72
CA GLN A 25 6.53 5.48 -25.07
C GLN A 25 6.63 4.40 -23.99
N LEU A 26 6.14 4.67 -22.78
CA LEU A 26 6.05 3.71 -21.68
C LEU A 26 4.60 3.66 -21.22
N ASN A 27 3.95 2.54 -21.48
CA ASN A 27 2.56 2.33 -21.17
C ASN A 27 2.38 1.62 -19.83
N ILE A 28 1.69 2.27 -18.91
CA ILE A 28 1.42 1.77 -17.57
C ILE A 28 -0.04 1.38 -17.48
N GLY A 29 -0.33 0.08 -17.32
CA GLY A 29 -1.67 -0.43 -17.11
C GLY A 29 -2.07 -0.32 -15.63
N TYR A 30 -3.22 0.26 -15.35
CA TYR A 30 -3.85 0.25 -14.03
C TYR A 30 -5.13 -0.58 -14.09
N TYR A 31 -5.21 -1.61 -13.24
CA TYR A 31 -6.29 -2.59 -13.25
C TYR A 31 -6.99 -2.68 -11.92
N ASP A 32 -8.32 -2.53 -11.91
CA ASP A 32 -9.19 -2.71 -10.76
C ASP A 32 -10.48 -3.46 -11.12
N LEU A 33 -11.32 -3.74 -10.11
CA LEU A 33 -12.62 -4.39 -10.29
C LEU A 33 -13.75 -3.40 -10.06
N GLU A 34 -14.86 -3.54 -10.79
CA GLU A 34 -16.09 -2.81 -10.51
C GLU A 34 -16.74 -3.35 -9.25
N ASN A 35 -16.99 -4.64 -9.20
CA ASN A 35 -17.57 -5.34 -8.06
C ASN A 35 -16.45 -5.84 -7.13
N ASP A 36 -15.98 -4.97 -6.24
CA ASP A 36 -14.92 -5.27 -5.29
C ASP A 36 -15.40 -5.10 -3.85
N GLU A 37 -15.67 -6.23 -3.19
CA GLU A 37 -16.16 -6.28 -1.81
C GLU A 37 -15.24 -5.53 -0.81
N ARG A 38 -13.96 -5.36 -1.12
CA ARG A 38 -13.01 -4.63 -0.27
C ARG A 38 -13.34 -3.14 -0.14
N TYR A 39 -14.21 -2.61 -1.00
CA TYR A 39 -14.69 -1.23 -0.99
C TYR A 39 -16.18 -1.11 -0.63
N ASP A 40 -16.85 -2.23 -0.36
CA ASP A 40 -18.25 -2.27 0.03
C ASP A 40 -18.47 -2.11 1.54
N VAL A 41 -17.42 -1.79 2.27
CA VAL A 41 -17.45 -1.65 3.73
C VAL A 41 -18.34 -0.48 4.16
N TRP A 42 -19.40 -0.79 4.87
CA TRP A 42 -20.32 0.15 5.50
C TRP A 42 -19.79 0.57 6.87
N GLY A 43 -18.62 1.16 6.93
CA GLY A 43 -18.13 1.71 8.19
C GLY A 43 -18.66 3.13 8.39
N ILE A 44 -19.30 3.38 9.54
CA ILE A 44 -19.59 4.74 9.99
C ILE A 44 -18.26 5.38 10.33
N HIS A 45 -17.72 6.18 9.41
CA HIS A 45 -16.62 7.08 9.70
C HIS A 45 -17.21 8.45 10.06
N PRO A 46 -17.28 8.84 11.33
CA PRO A 46 -17.88 10.11 11.75
C PRO A 46 -17.20 11.34 11.13
N ILE A 47 -15.94 11.19 10.71
CA ILE A 47 -15.19 12.26 10.04
C ILE A 47 -15.61 12.42 8.57
N ASP A 48 -16.15 11.37 7.97
CA ASP A 48 -16.59 11.35 6.57
C ASP A 48 -18.08 11.74 6.40
N ILE A 49 -18.80 12.09 7.47
CA ILE A 49 -20.20 12.57 7.37
C ILE A 49 -20.29 13.83 6.50
N ARG A 50 -19.22 14.62 6.37
CA ARG A 50 -19.17 15.78 5.46
C ARG A 50 -18.79 15.44 4.03
N SER A 51 -18.13 14.32 3.82
CA SER A 51 -17.88 13.79 2.50
C SER A 51 -18.80 12.58 2.31
N GLN A 52 -19.90 12.76 1.63
CA GLN A 52 -20.65 11.66 1.01
C GLN A 52 -19.74 11.08 -0.09
N THR A 53 -18.59 10.54 0.33
CA THR A 53 -17.65 9.96 -0.61
C THR A 53 -18.23 8.63 -1.06
N THR A 54 -18.56 8.59 -2.32
CA THR A 54 -18.97 7.39 -3.02
C THR A 54 -17.89 6.31 -2.90
N ARG A 55 -18.22 5.04 -3.04
CA ARG A 55 -17.26 3.91 -3.06
C ARG A 55 -16.01 4.17 -3.91
N VAL A 56 -16.17 4.91 -5.00
CA VAL A 56 -15.12 5.27 -5.96
C VAL A 56 -14.04 6.15 -5.32
N ASP A 57 -14.40 7.05 -4.42
CA ASP A 57 -13.48 8.04 -3.83
C ASP A 57 -12.46 7.43 -2.85
N ARG A 58 -12.67 6.20 -2.41
CA ARG A 58 -11.73 5.46 -1.53
C ARG A 58 -10.75 4.59 -2.30
N ARG A 59 -10.94 4.44 -3.61
CA ARG A 59 -10.08 3.62 -4.46
C ARG A 59 -8.76 4.34 -4.75
N PRO A 60 -7.66 3.58 -4.89
CA PRO A 60 -6.32 4.13 -5.08
C PRO A 60 -6.06 4.76 -6.46
N LEU A 61 -7.02 4.73 -7.38
CA LEU A 61 -6.90 5.40 -8.67
C LEU A 61 -6.56 6.89 -8.52
N ALA A 62 -7.08 7.55 -7.49
CA ALA A 62 -6.73 8.94 -7.17
C ALA A 62 -5.21 9.10 -6.90
N GLY A 63 -4.61 8.15 -6.17
CA GLY A 63 -3.17 8.11 -5.95
C GLY A 63 -2.38 7.87 -7.22
N ALA A 64 -2.88 7.01 -8.13
CA ALA A 64 -2.29 6.77 -9.45
C ALA A 64 -2.31 8.03 -10.33
N LEU A 65 -3.44 8.75 -10.35
CA LEU A 65 -3.59 10.01 -11.09
C LEU A 65 -2.64 11.11 -10.58
N LEU A 66 -2.41 11.20 -9.28
CA LEU A 66 -1.37 12.09 -8.75
C LEU A 66 0.01 11.57 -9.13
N GLY A 67 0.26 10.25 -9.06
CA GLY A 67 1.52 9.63 -9.42
C GLY A 67 1.95 9.93 -10.85
N ILE A 68 1.08 9.70 -11.84
CA ILE A 68 1.37 9.99 -13.25
C ILE A 68 1.61 11.50 -13.48
N LYS A 69 0.91 12.37 -12.74
CA LYS A 69 1.14 13.82 -12.80
C LYS A 69 2.51 14.20 -12.25
N ASP A 70 2.88 13.65 -11.10
CA ASP A 70 4.12 13.99 -10.39
C ASP A 70 5.37 13.49 -11.13
N ILE A 71 5.26 12.43 -11.97
CA ILE A 71 6.38 11.94 -12.77
C ILE A 71 6.56 12.65 -14.13
N LYS A 72 5.62 13.48 -14.56
CA LYS A 72 5.74 14.23 -15.83
C LYS A 72 7.07 14.99 -16.01
N PRO A 73 7.63 15.67 -14.99
CA PRO A 73 8.91 16.34 -15.12
C PRO A 73 10.07 15.42 -15.53
N PHE A 74 10.02 14.14 -15.15
CA PHE A 74 11.05 13.15 -15.50
C PHE A 74 11.08 12.82 -17.00
N GLN A 75 10.00 13.07 -17.74
CA GLN A 75 9.92 12.81 -19.18
C GLN A 75 11.05 13.49 -19.97
N ARG A 76 11.41 14.71 -19.58
CA ARG A 76 12.49 15.46 -20.24
C ARG A 76 13.87 14.82 -19.99
N ILE A 77 14.09 14.29 -18.80
CA ILE A 77 15.37 13.70 -18.37
C ILE A 77 15.54 12.32 -19.00
N THR A 78 14.47 11.51 -18.99
CA THR A 78 14.48 10.14 -19.48
C THR A 78 14.21 10.02 -20.97
N LYS A 79 13.75 11.10 -21.62
CA LYS A 79 13.20 11.10 -22.99
C LYS A 79 12.11 10.05 -23.17
N THR A 80 11.30 9.83 -22.12
CA THR A 80 10.25 8.84 -22.07
C THR A 80 8.92 9.51 -21.78
N LYS A 81 7.89 9.23 -22.55
CA LYS A 81 6.51 9.67 -22.32
C LYS A 81 5.77 8.57 -21.56
N TYR A 82 5.31 8.89 -20.35
CA TYR A 82 4.56 7.96 -19.51
C TYR A 82 3.07 8.07 -19.81
N ASN A 83 2.46 6.98 -20.23
CA ASN A 83 1.02 6.89 -20.53
C ASN A 83 0.35 6.01 -19.48
N LEU A 84 -0.79 6.44 -18.93
CA LEU A 84 -1.60 5.66 -18.03
C LEU A 84 -2.82 5.13 -18.79
N LEU A 85 -2.95 3.81 -18.86
CA LEU A 85 -4.11 3.12 -19.40
C LEU A 85 -4.84 2.43 -18.25
N THR A 86 -6.11 2.78 -18.07
CA THR A 86 -6.94 2.21 -16.99
C THR A 86 -7.94 1.24 -17.57
N LYS A 87 -8.06 0.06 -16.98
CA LYS A 87 -9.12 -0.90 -17.29
C LYS A 87 -9.73 -1.39 -15.99
N ARG A 88 -11.04 -1.27 -15.91
CA ARG A 88 -11.84 -1.84 -14.84
C ARG A 88 -12.53 -3.09 -15.36
N PHE A 89 -12.27 -4.22 -14.71
CA PHE A 89 -12.95 -5.48 -14.99
C PHE A 89 -14.21 -5.58 -14.12
N LEU A 90 -15.23 -6.27 -14.62
CA LEU A 90 -16.48 -6.41 -13.88
C LEU A 90 -16.27 -7.17 -12.56
N ASP A 91 -15.51 -8.27 -12.63
CA ASP A 91 -15.25 -9.18 -11.52
C ASP A 91 -13.87 -9.86 -11.65
N VAL A 92 -13.61 -10.80 -10.76
CA VAL A 92 -12.36 -11.56 -10.66
C VAL A 92 -12.14 -12.45 -11.89
N GLU A 93 -13.19 -13.10 -12.36
CA GLU A 93 -13.17 -14.04 -13.49
C GLU A 93 -12.83 -13.31 -14.78
N GLU A 94 -13.43 -12.15 -15.01
CA GLU A 94 -13.08 -11.30 -16.16
C GLU A 94 -11.64 -10.81 -16.07
N ALA A 95 -11.17 -10.41 -14.87
CA ALA A 95 -9.80 -9.94 -14.71
C ALA A 95 -8.78 -11.04 -15.03
N ILE A 96 -8.96 -12.25 -14.52
CA ILE A 96 -8.06 -13.39 -14.77
C ILE A 96 -8.02 -13.72 -16.28
N SER A 97 -9.18 -13.77 -16.91
CA SER A 97 -9.32 -14.20 -18.30
C SER A 97 -8.78 -13.17 -19.30
N ASN A 98 -8.91 -11.88 -19.01
CA ASN A 98 -8.70 -10.84 -20.02
C ASN A 98 -7.49 -9.94 -19.77
N ILE A 99 -6.85 -9.97 -18.58
CA ILE A 99 -5.73 -9.06 -18.30
C ILE A 99 -4.55 -9.28 -19.26
N LYS A 100 -4.26 -10.54 -19.59
CA LYS A 100 -3.17 -10.89 -20.50
C LYS A 100 -3.40 -10.30 -21.89
N LEU A 101 -4.58 -10.49 -22.43
CA LEU A 101 -4.97 -9.95 -23.74
C LEU A 101 -4.89 -8.42 -23.76
N HIS A 102 -5.37 -7.76 -22.69
CA HIS A 102 -5.32 -6.31 -22.58
C HIS A 102 -3.88 -5.78 -22.50
N VAL A 103 -3.01 -6.47 -21.78
CA VAL A 103 -1.57 -6.14 -21.69
C VAL A 103 -0.90 -6.24 -23.05
N GLU A 104 -1.17 -7.32 -23.79
CA GLU A 104 -0.62 -7.57 -25.12
C GLU A 104 -1.11 -6.54 -26.15
N GLN A 105 -2.42 -6.33 -26.25
CA GLN A 105 -3.04 -5.40 -27.20
C GLN A 105 -2.61 -3.94 -27.03
N ASN A 106 -2.29 -3.53 -25.82
CA ASN A 106 -1.94 -2.14 -25.50
C ASN A 106 -0.42 -1.93 -25.28
N ASN A 107 0.40 -2.94 -25.55
CA ASN A 107 1.85 -2.91 -25.34
C ASN A 107 2.20 -2.33 -23.95
N ILE A 108 1.64 -2.94 -22.91
CA ILE A 108 1.85 -2.48 -21.52
C ILE A 108 3.25 -2.88 -21.07
N ASP A 109 4.02 -1.93 -20.60
CA ASP A 109 5.40 -2.11 -20.09
C ASP A 109 5.44 -2.31 -18.58
N PHE A 110 4.38 -1.89 -17.88
CA PHE A 110 4.30 -1.91 -16.43
C PHE A 110 2.85 -2.06 -15.96
N VAL A 111 2.62 -2.93 -14.98
CA VAL A 111 1.28 -3.23 -14.48
C VAL A 111 1.13 -2.79 -13.02
N ILE A 112 0.10 -2.01 -12.72
CA ILE A 112 -0.30 -1.63 -11.36
C ILE A 112 -1.68 -2.23 -11.10
N VAL A 113 -1.82 -2.97 -9.99
CA VAL A 113 -3.04 -3.71 -9.68
C VAL A 113 -3.65 -3.32 -8.34
N ASP A 114 -4.93 -2.98 -8.38
CA ASP A 114 -5.83 -2.90 -7.23
C ASP A 114 -6.79 -4.07 -7.25
N LEU A 115 -6.25 -5.27 -7.04
CA LEU A 115 -6.97 -6.54 -7.13
C LEU A 115 -6.89 -7.32 -5.80
N PRO A 116 -7.85 -8.22 -5.52
CA PRO A 116 -7.80 -9.11 -4.37
C PRO A 116 -6.56 -10.01 -4.38
N GLY A 117 -5.94 -10.21 -3.19
CA GLY A 117 -4.70 -10.97 -3.08
C GLY A 117 -4.78 -12.41 -3.57
N LYS A 118 -5.96 -13.02 -3.52
CA LYS A 118 -6.18 -14.41 -3.94
C LYS A 118 -5.83 -14.66 -5.41
N ILE A 119 -6.07 -13.67 -6.29
CA ILE A 119 -5.87 -13.83 -7.73
C ILE A 119 -4.51 -13.36 -8.21
N LEU A 120 -3.76 -12.63 -7.39
CA LEU A 120 -2.47 -12.08 -7.81
C LEU A 120 -1.45 -13.15 -8.25
N PRO A 121 -1.39 -14.35 -7.63
CA PRO A 121 -0.51 -15.40 -8.12
C PRO A 121 -0.84 -15.86 -9.54
N GLU A 122 -2.11 -15.97 -9.89
CA GLU A 122 -2.55 -16.35 -11.21
C GLU A 122 -2.30 -15.25 -12.24
N ILE A 123 -2.63 -13.99 -11.90
CA ILE A 123 -2.31 -12.83 -12.73
C ILE A 123 -0.80 -12.74 -13.00
N SER A 124 0.02 -12.94 -11.97
CA SER A 124 1.48 -12.92 -12.09
C SER A 124 1.99 -13.99 -13.05
N LYS A 125 1.48 -15.23 -12.94
CA LYS A 125 1.82 -16.33 -13.85
C LYS A 125 1.38 -16.06 -15.29
N ASN A 126 0.17 -15.53 -15.48
CA ASN A 126 -0.35 -15.19 -16.82
C ASN A 126 0.50 -14.12 -17.52
N LEU A 127 1.13 -13.23 -16.76
CA LEU A 127 1.96 -12.15 -17.30
C LEU A 127 3.47 -12.43 -17.25
N TYR A 128 3.89 -13.60 -16.77
CA TYR A 128 5.31 -13.93 -16.56
C TYR A 128 6.11 -13.87 -17.87
N SER A 129 5.53 -14.36 -18.98
CA SER A 129 6.17 -14.37 -20.30
C SER A 129 6.51 -13.00 -20.87
N PHE A 130 5.87 -11.94 -20.38
CA PHE A 130 6.14 -10.56 -20.82
C PHE A 130 7.34 -9.93 -20.10
N SER A 131 7.87 -10.55 -19.02
CA SER A 131 8.97 -10.03 -18.20
C SER A 131 8.72 -8.60 -17.69
N ILE A 132 7.47 -8.24 -17.42
CA ILE A 132 7.06 -6.93 -16.92
C ILE A 132 6.79 -6.97 -15.42
N PRO A 133 7.10 -5.89 -14.68
CA PRO A 133 6.75 -5.81 -13.27
C PRO A 133 5.27 -5.59 -13.06
N ILE A 134 4.75 -6.25 -12.03
CA ILE A 134 3.40 -6.05 -11.51
C ILE A 134 3.53 -5.43 -10.11
N ILE A 135 2.93 -4.27 -9.88
CA ILE A 135 2.92 -3.66 -8.55
C ILE A 135 1.53 -3.78 -7.92
N ASN A 136 1.46 -4.52 -6.84
CA ASN A 136 0.30 -4.59 -5.95
C ASN A 136 0.26 -3.40 -5.00
N ILE A 137 -0.83 -2.63 -5.07
CA ILE A 137 -1.04 -1.39 -4.30
C ILE A 137 -2.11 -1.51 -3.21
N SER A 138 -2.74 -2.67 -3.04
CA SER A 138 -3.89 -2.80 -2.13
C SER A 138 -3.97 -4.09 -1.33
N ALA A 139 -3.54 -5.23 -1.89
CA ALA A 139 -3.60 -6.54 -1.24
C ALA A 139 -2.52 -6.69 -0.17
N ARG A 140 -2.94 -6.96 1.10
CA ARG A 140 -2.09 -6.97 2.29
C ARG A 140 -1.80 -8.38 2.83
N GLU A 141 -2.23 -9.40 2.14
CA GLU A 141 -2.13 -10.79 2.55
C GLU A 141 -0.67 -11.20 2.77
N ASN A 142 -0.41 -11.84 3.93
CA ASN A 142 0.94 -12.25 4.30
C ASN A 142 1.47 -13.36 3.37
N PHE A 143 0.62 -14.28 2.94
CA PHE A 143 1.02 -15.42 2.09
C PHE A 143 1.70 -14.97 0.78
N LEU A 144 1.32 -13.81 0.23
CA LEU A 144 1.97 -13.23 -0.96
C LEU A 144 3.44 -12.83 -0.74
N ARG A 145 3.89 -12.76 0.52
CA ARG A 145 5.24 -12.34 0.93
C ARG A 145 6.01 -13.42 1.67
N SER A 146 5.39 -14.59 1.90
CA SER A 146 5.99 -15.71 2.65
C SER A 146 5.89 -17.04 1.94
N GLU A 147 4.78 -17.32 1.26
CA GLU A 147 4.46 -18.62 0.69
C GLU A 147 4.52 -18.59 -0.84
N VAL A 148 4.13 -17.45 -1.44
CA VAL A 148 4.05 -17.26 -2.88
C VAL A 148 4.89 -16.04 -3.27
N CYS A 149 6.21 -16.22 -3.38
CA CYS A 149 7.16 -15.16 -3.69
C CYS A 149 7.45 -15.12 -5.18
N LEU A 150 6.63 -14.41 -5.93
CA LEU A 150 6.73 -14.33 -7.39
C LEU A 150 7.74 -13.26 -7.81
N SER A 151 8.58 -13.60 -8.79
CA SER A 151 9.72 -12.76 -9.21
C SER A 151 9.30 -11.44 -9.88
N ASN A 152 8.12 -11.38 -10.51
CA ASN A 152 7.59 -10.21 -11.19
C ASN A 152 6.53 -9.43 -10.37
N LEU A 153 6.17 -9.88 -9.14
CA LEU A 153 5.14 -9.27 -8.31
C LEU A 153 5.75 -8.45 -7.16
N PHE A 154 5.70 -7.15 -7.27
CA PHE A 154 6.15 -6.18 -6.28
C PHE A 154 4.98 -5.67 -5.42
N HIS A 155 5.28 -5.17 -4.22
CA HIS A 155 4.27 -4.70 -3.28
C HIS A 155 4.66 -3.35 -2.70
N THR A 156 3.90 -2.30 -3.01
CA THR A 156 4.08 -0.98 -2.38
C THR A 156 3.17 -0.78 -1.17
N ILE A 157 2.06 -1.50 -1.10
CA ILE A 157 1.22 -1.54 0.10
C ILE A 157 1.90 -2.42 1.17
N PRO A 158 1.96 -2.03 2.45
CA PRO A 158 2.51 -2.88 3.49
C PRO A 158 1.65 -4.12 3.71
N SER A 159 2.30 -5.24 4.02
CA SER A 159 1.62 -6.46 4.42
C SER A 159 0.88 -6.27 5.75
N ARG A 160 -0.06 -7.16 6.05
CA ARG A 160 -0.73 -7.22 7.35
C ARG A 160 0.28 -7.38 8.47
N ARG A 161 1.31 -8.23 8.26
CA ARG A 161 2.39 -8.44 9.22
C ARG A 161 3.19 -7.15 9.52
N MET A 162 3.52 -6.33 8.52
CA MET A 162 4.20 -5.05 8.76
C MET A 162 3.39 -4.13 9.67
N LEU A 163 2.06 -4.11 9.50
CA LEU A 163 1.18 -3.27 10.32
C LEU A 163 1.10 -3.79 11.76
N THR A 164 0.93 -5.09 11.94
CA THR A 164 0.82 -5.69 13.28
C THR A 164 2.16 -5.69 14.03
N ASP A 165 3.28 -5.92 13.33
CA ASP A 165 4.62 -5.80 13.91
C ASP A 165 4.90 -4.39 14.43
N SER A 166 4.47 -3.37 13.69
CA SER A 166 4.64 -1.97 14.09
C SER A 166 3.92 -1.65 15.41
N LEU A 167 2.71 -2.19 15.60
CA LEU A 167 1.95 -2.06 16.83
C LEU A 167 2.59 -2.86 17.97
N ALA A 168 3.05 -4.08 17.67
CA ALA A 168 3.71 -4.93 18.67
C ALA A 168 5.05 -4.34 19.13
N GLN A 169 5.86 -3.78 18.22
CA GLN A 169 7.06 -3.03 18.59
C GLN A 169 6.74 -1.87 19.54
N TYR A 170 5.69 -1.10 19.22
CA TYR A 170 5.28 0.03 20.05
C TYR A 170 4.90 -0.41 21.47
N LEU A 171 4.11 -1.48 21.61
CA LEU A 171 3.74 -2.02 22.91
C LEU A 171 4.97 -2.54 23.68
N SER A 172 5.86 -3.25 23.01
CA SER A 172 7.08 -3.80 23.61
C SER A 172 8.02 -2.69 24.09
N ASP A 173 8.21 -1.62 23.30
CA ASP A 173 8.98 -0.42 23.66
C ASP A 173 8.41 0.28 24.92
N LYS A 174 7.08 0.39 25.00
CA LYS A 174 6.37 0.94 26.16
C LYS A 174 6.33 0.01 27.37
N LYS A 175 6.79 -1.24 27.22
CA LYS A 175 6.70 -2.29 28.25
C LYS A 175 5.26 -2.69 28.59
N TRP A 176 4.31 -2.41 27.71
CA TRP A 176 2.91 -2.82 27.81
C TRP A 176 2.73 -4.21 27.19
N ARG A 177 3.13 -5.22 27.96
CA ARG A 177 3.34 -6.57 27.42
C ARG A 177 2.12 -7.48 27.51
N LYS A 178 1.12 -7.15 28.33
CA LYS A 178 -0.07 -7.97 28.51
C LYS A 178 -1.20 -7.45 27.63
N VAL A 179 -1.62 -8.24 26.66
CA VAL A 179 -2.60 -7.82 25.65
C VAL A 179 -3.85 -8.68 25.73
N LEU A 180 -4.99 -8.03 25.80
CA LEU A 180 -6.31 -8.61 25.52
C LEU A 180 -6.60 -8.45 24.03
N ILE A 181 -7.07 -9.51 23.37
CA ILE A 181 -7.48 -9.45 21.95
C ILE A 181 -9.00 -9.54 21.87
N LEU A 182 -9.60 -8.61 21.11
CA LEU A 182 -11.01 -8.64 20.71
C LEU A 182 -11.09 -8.89 19.20
N ILE A 183 -11.90 -9.87 18.79
CA ILE A 183 -12.01 -10.33 17.40
C ILE A 183 -13.44 -10.23 16.93
N GLY A 184 -13.65 -9.57 15.81
CA GLY A 184 -14.93 -9.53 15.09
C GLY A 184 -15.24 -10.83 14.32
N PRO A 185 -16.46 -10.95 13.80
CA PRO A 185 -16.93 -12.17 13.18
C PRO A 185 -16.45 -12.38 11.74
N LEU A 186 -15.86 -11.36 11.10
CA LEU A 186 -15.50 -11.45 9.70
C LEU A 186 -14.19 -12.24 9.50
N LYS A 187 -14.09 -12.94 8.37
CA LYS A 187 -12.87 -13.69 8.01
C LYS A 187 -11.62 -12.81 8.01
N GLU A 188 -11.77 -11.55 7.67
CA GLU A 188 -10.66 -10.59 7.66
C GLU A 188 -10.23 -10.20 9.07
N ASP A 189 -11.16 -10.09 10.02
CA ASP A 189 -10.85 -9.83 11.44
C ASP A 189 -9.99 -10.95 12.03
N ILE A 190 -10.35 -12.20 11.72
CA ILE A 190 -9.56 -13.37 12.15
C ILE A 190 -8.13 -13.28 11.63
N LYS A 191 -7.93 -12.96 10.33
CA LYS A 191 -6.59 -12.83 9.74
C LYS A 191 -5.79 -11.68 10.34
N ILE A 192 -6.45 -10.58 10.72
CA ILE A 192 -5.82 -9.45 11.40
C ILE A 192 -5.36 -9.88 12.79
N ALA A 193 -6.20 -10.59 13.53
CA ALA A 193 -5.89 -11.11 14.86
C ALA A 193 -4.75 -12.13 14.81
N ASP A 194 -4.79 -13.10 13.88
CA ASP A 194 -3.73 -14.10 13.69
C ASP A 194 -2.39 -13.43 13.40
N SER A 195 -2.37 -12.44 12.51
CA SER A 195 -1.15 -11.68 12.20
C SER A 195 -0.61 -10.95 13.44
N PHE A 196 -1.48 -10.40 14.31
CA PHE A 196 -1.05 -9.75 15.55
C PHE A 196 -0.56 -10.76 16.60
N ILE A 197 -1.16 -11.95 16.68
CA ILE A 197 -0.69 -13.03 17.56
C ILE A 197 0.74 -13.45 17.18
N GLU A 198 1.03 -13.59 15.89
CA GLU A 198 2.39 -13.84 15.41
C GLU A 198 3.35 -12.71 15.77
N SER A 199 2.95 -11.47 15.54
CA SER A 199 3.72 -10.29 15.93
C SER A 199 3.98 -10.25 17.43
N SER A 200 2.98 -10.62 18.24
CA SER A 200 3.09 -10.67 19.70
C SER A 200 4.17 -11.65 20.17
N ARG A 201 4.26 -12.83 19.54
CA ARG A 201 5.31 -13.81 19.83
C ARG A 201 6.71 -13.26 19.48
N GLN A 202 6.83 -12.61 18.31
CA GLN A 202 8.12 -12.06 17.86
C GLN A 202 8.62 -10.95 18.78
N PHE A 203 7.74 -10.08 19.29
CA PHE A 203 8.13 -8.91 20.08
C PHE A 203 7.93 -9.10 21.60
N GLY A 204 7.74 -10.33 22.06
CA GLY A 204 7.71 -10.69 23.48
C GLY A 204 6.49 -10.14 24.23
N LEU A 205 5.35 -10.04 23.55
CA LEU A 205 4.07 -9.73 24.17
C LEU A 205 3.37 -11.02 24.64
N LYS A 206 2.58 -10.90 25.68
CA LYS A 206 1.78 -12.00 26.25
C LYS A 206 0.31 -11.74 25.97
N ILE A 207 -0.30 -12.56 25.14
CA ILE A 207 -1.75 -12.57 24.97
C ILE A 207 -2.33 -13.24 26.25
N ILE A 208 -3.13 -12.50 26.97
CA ILE A 208 -3.71 -12.96 28.26
C ILE A 208 -5.11 -13.54 28.09
N ASP A 209 -5.83 -13.06 27.09
CA ASP A 209 -7.16 -13.56 26.75
C ASP A 209 -7.53 -13.15 25.32
N THR A 210 -8.45 -13.91 24.70
CA THR A 210 -9.01 -13.63 23.39
C THR A 210 -10.52 -13.75 23.47
N ARG A 211 -11.25 -12.70 23.11
CA ARG A 211 -12.70 -12.62 23.17
C ARG A 211 -13.29 -12.24 21.82
N HIS A 212 -14.49 -12.73 21.56
CA HIS A 212 -15.21 -12.47 20.32
C HIS A 212 -16.42 -11.59 20.59
N PHE A 213 -16.65 -10.65 19.71
CA PHE A 213 -17.88 -9.88 19.66
C PHE A 213 -18.66 -10.24 18.38
N LEU A 214 -19.94 -9.92 18.34
CA LEU A 214 -20.83 -10.23 17.22
C LEU A 214 -21.32 -8.92 16.58
N LEU A 215 -21.46 -8.93 15.26
CA LEU A 215 -22.09 -7.85 14.50
C LEU A 215 -23.50 -8.33 14.11
N ASN A 216 -24.48 -8.15 14.99
CA ASN A 216 -25.87 -8.43 14.69
C ASN A 216 -26.79 -7.48 15.46
N ASN A 217 -28.03 -7.35 14.98
CA ASN A 217 -29.07 -6.51 15.57
C ASN A 217 -29.94 -7.26 16.58
N ASP A 218 -29.58 -8.50 16.97
CA ASP A 218 -30.33 -9.25 17.95
C ASP A 218 -30.21 -8.62 19.35
N PRO A 219 -31.29 -8.23 19.99
CA PRO A 219 -31.24 -7.68 21.35
C PRO A 219 -30.58 -8.63 22.38
N LYS A 220 -30.62 -9.94 22.16
CA LYS A 220 -29.98 -10.94 23.04
C LYS A 220 -28.45 -10.91 22.89
N ALA A 221 -27.95 -10.49 21.77
CA ALA A 221 -26.48 -10.34 21.55
C ALA A 221 -25.89 -9.08 22.19
N ARG A 222 -26.73 -8.17 22.73
CA ARG A 222 -26.24 -6.94 23.38
C ARG A 222 -25.36 -7.25 24.60
N GLU A 223 -25.67 -8.29 25.36
CA GLU A 223 -24.86 -8.69 26.51
C GLU A 223 -23.48 -9.21 26.08
N VAL A 224 -23.40 -9.94 24.96
CA VAL A 224 -22.13 -10.44 24.40
C VAL A 224 -21.27 -9.29 23.85
N ASN A 225 -21.90 -8.21 23.39
CA ASN A 225 -21.25 -7.03 22.85
C ASN A 225 -21.06 -5.90 23.89
N ASP A 226 -21.32 -6.19 25.16
CA ASP A 226 -21.06 -5.24 26.23
C ASP A 226 -19.56 -5.04 26.39
N ILE A 227 -19.11 -3.79 26.19
CA ILE A 227 -17.69 -3.42 26.25
C ILE A 227 -17.13 -3.63 27.65
N ASP A 228 -17.91 -3.36 28.70
CA ASP A 228 -17.47 -3.56 30.07
C ASP A 228 -17.25 -5.04 30.38
N PHE A 229 -18.14 -5.91 29.87
CA PHE A 229 -17.97 -7.35 29.97
C PHE A 229 -16.75 -7.83 29.15
N LEU A 230 -16.63 -7.38 27.91
CA LEU A 230 -15.53 -7.76 27.01
C LEU A 230 -14.17 -7.23 27.48
N THR A 231 -14.11 -6.13 28.21
CA THR A 231 -12.87 -5.53 28.70
C THR A 231 -12.68 -5.66 30.22
N GLY A 232 -13.65 -6.29 30.91
CA GLY A 232 -13.61 -6.52 32.37
C GLY A 232 -12.72 -7.71 32.75
N SER A 233 -12.62 -7.93 34.06
CA SER A 233 -12.03 -9.09 34.76
C SER A 233 -10.55 -9.43 34.47
N ALA A 234 -9.97 -9.11 33.34
CA ALA A 234 -8.58 -9.43 32.99
C ALA A 234 -7.58 -8.33 33.40
N LYS A 235 -6.34 -8.71 33.72
CA LYS A 235 -5.22 -7.77 33.97
C LYS A 235 -4.40 -7.62 32.69
N TYR A 236 -4.69 -6.61 31.89
CA TYR A 236 -4.01 -6.27 30.65
C TYR A 236 -3.42 -4.86 30.69
N ASP A 237 -2.45 -4.59 29.83
CA ASP A 237 -1.85 -3.28 29.62
C ASP A 237 -2.43 -2.61 28.36
N ALA A 238 -2.88 -3.42 27.39
CA ALA A 238 -3.40 -2.97 26.12
C ALA A 238 -4.55 -3.86 25.62
N VAL A 239 -5.41 -3.31 24.79
CA VAL A 239 -6.47 -4.02 24.07
C VAL A 239 -6.20 -3.94 22.57
N PHE A 240 -5.96 -5.08 21.93
CA PHE A 240 -5.90 -5.16 20.46
C PHE A 240 -7.29 -5.52 19.93
N ILE A 241 -7.76 -4.77 18.94
CA ILE A 241 -9.05 -4.99 18.30
C ILE A 241 -8.90 -5.27 16.81
N ALA A 242 -9.43 -6.41 16.36
CA ALA A 242 -9.59 -6.79 14.96
C ALA A 242 -11.05 -6.61 14.56
N ASP A 243 -11.35 -5.55 13.80
CA ASP A 243 -12.70 -5.14 13.37
C ASP A 243 -12.53 -4.31 12.08
N ILE A 244 -12.55 -4.98 10.93
CA ILE A 244 -12.24 -4.34 9.64
C ILE A 244 -13.24 -3.24 9.29
N ASP A 245 -14.51 -3.43 9.65
CA ASP A 245 -15.58 -2.49 9.37
C ASP A 245 -15.63 -1.35 10.39
N ARG A 246 -14.97 -1.51 11.53
CA ARG A 246 -14.87 -0.54 12.62
C ARG A 246 -16.23 -0.18 13.25
N GLU A 247 -17.24 -0.96 13.03
CA GLU A 247 -18.57 -0.72 13.55
C GLU A 247 -18.62 -0.84 15.08
N PHE A 248 -18.04 -1.92 15.62
CA PHE A 248 -17.94 -2.13 17.06
C PHE A 248 -16.81 -1.31 17.69
N SER A 249 -15.64 -1.32 17.07
CA SER A 249 -14.41 -0.82 17.67
C SER A 249 -14.34 0.71 17.79
N TYR A 250 -15.22 1.45 17.12
CA TYR A 250 -15.17 2.90 17.12
C TYR A 250 -15.24 3.53 18.51
N ARG A 251 -16.09 3.00 19.38
CA ARG A 251 -16.27 3.48 20.77
C ARG A 251 -15.24 2.94 21.75
N LEU A 252 -14.61 1.81 21.42
CA LEU A 252 -13.77 1.04 22.34
C LEU A 252 -12.65 1.86 22.99
N PRO A 253 -11.93 2.78 22.31
CA PRO A 253 -10.87 3.58 22.92
C PRO A 253 -11.30 4.42 24.12
N TYR A 254 -12.59 4.68 24.25
CA TYR A 254 -13.17 5.58 25.26
C TYR A 254 -14.08 4.85 26.25
N SER A 255 -14.24 3.55 26.09
CA SER A 255 -15.26 2.76 26.83
C SER A 255 -14.71 1.47 27.45
N THR A 256 -13.40 1.29 27.53
CA THR A 256 -12.81 0.14 28.23
C THR A 256 -13.05 0.26 29.72
N GLN A 257 -13.42 -0.85 30.40
CA GLN A 257 -13.65 -0.86 31.84
C GLN A 257 -12.43 -0.42 32.64
N LYS A 258 -11.22 -0.63 32.13
CA LYS A 258 -9.96 -0.21 32.74
C LYS A 258 -9.19 0.68 31.80
N PRO A 259 -8.49 1.70 32.32
CA PRO A 259 -7.60 2.52 31.49
C PRO A 259 -6.56 1.64 30.80
N ALA A 260 -6.60 1.59 29.47
CA ALA A 260 -5.64 0.85 28.67
C ALA A 260 -5.53 1.50 27.28
N VAL A 261 -4.39 1.29 26.62
CA VAL A 261 -4.29 1.69 25.21
C VAL A 261 -5.06 0.71 24.34
N VAL A 262 -5.93 1.25 23.50
CA VAL A 262 -6.63 0.49 22.46
C VAL A 262 -5.87 0.67 21.14
N LEU A 263 -5.62 -0.42 20.43
CA LEU A 263 -4.89 -0.40 19.16
C LEU A 263 -5.37 -1.51 18.21
N GLY A 264 -5.05 -1.38 16.94
CA GLY A 264 -5.50 -2.30 15.90
C GLY A 264 -6.38 -1.60 14.87
N SER A 265 -7.64 -2.00 14.76
CA SER A 265 -8.61 -1.38 13.85
C SER A 265 -9.09 0.00 14.34
N SER A 266 -8.97 0.29 15.63
CA SER A 266 -9.35 1.55 16.25
C SER A 266 -8.33 1.98 17.32
N GLY A 267 -8.45 3.21 17.85
CA GLY A 267 -7.49 3.80 18.76
C GLY A 267 -6.18 4.14 18.06
N LEU A 268 -5.08 3.45 18.40
CA LEU A 268 -3.81 3.58 17.69
C LEU A 268 -3.77 2.60 16.50
N VAL A 269 -3.81 3.12 15.29
CA VAL A 269 -3.89 2.34 14.05
C VAL A 269 -2.60 2.45 13.27
N ALA A 270 -2.08 1.32 12.78
CA ALA A 270 -0.93 1.27 11.89
C ALA A 270 -1.33 1.55 10.44
N ARG A 271 -0.68 2.51 9.77
CA ARG A 271 -1.01 2.96 8.42
C ARG A 271 0.24 3.18 7.59
N ALA A 272 0.16 2.90 6.28
CA ALA A 272 1.22 3.30 5.35
C ALA A 272 1.30 4.82 5.19
N TRP A 273 0.18 5.51 5.30
CA TRP A 273 0.09 6.96 5.17
C TRP A 273 -1.01 7.53 6.06
N HIS A 274 -0.70 8.70 6.64
CA HIS A 274 -1.68 9.49 7.37
C HIS A 274 -1.52 10.97 7.03
N TRP A 275 -2.61 11.64 6.76
CA TRP A 275 -2.68 13.03 6.30
C TRP A 275 -2.06 14.04 7.28
N SER A 276 -2.08 13.75 8.57
CA SER A 276 -1.54 14.64 9.61
C SER A 276 -0.03 14.51 9.83
N TYR A 277 0.68 13.73 9.01
CA TYR A 277 2.14 13.63 9.15
C TYR A 277 2.82 14.88 8.61
N LEU A 278 3.55 15.61 9.48
CA LEU A 278 4.06 16.95 9.22
C LEU A 278 5.55 17.02 8.88
N ARG A 279 6.21 15.87 8.62
CA ARG A 279 7.66 15.81 8.38
C ARG A 279 7.98 15.30 6.98
N HIS A 280 9.25 15.45 6.57
CA HIS A 280 9.85 14.83 5.37
C HIS A 280 9.11 15.12 4.06
N GLY A 281 8.51 16.30 3.90
CA GLY A 281 7.78 16.63 2.68
C GLY A 281 6.37 16.05 2.58
N ALA A 282 5.90 15.32 3.59
CA ALA A 282 4.55 14.75 3.60
C ALA A 282 3.43 15.80 3.47
N PRO A 283 3.49 16.99 4.10
CA PRO A 283 2.46 18.01 3.91
C PRO A 283 2.34 18.47 2.45
N GLN A 284 3.46 18.57 1.74
CA GLN A 284 3.47 18.98 0.33
C GLN A 284 2.82 17.91 -0.56
N LEU A 285 3.10 16.63 -0.32
CA LEU A 285 2.45 15.53 -1.04
C LEU A 285 0.96 15.49 -0.75
N HIS A 286 0.58 15.54 0.55
CA HIS A 286 -0.82 15.53 0.96
C HIS A 286 -1.59 16.72 0.39
N GLY A 287 -1.03 17.93 0.44
CA GLY A 287 -1.65 19.14 -0.11
C GLY A 287 -1.84 19.11 -1.63
N ARG A 288 -0.92 18.47 -2.39
CA ARG A 288 -1.13 18.24 -3.83
C ARG A 288 -2.28 17.27 -4.07
N PHE A 289 -2.32 16.19 -3.30
CA PHE A 289 -3.38 15.19 -3.40
C PHE A 289 -4.76 15.80 -3.05
N GLU A 290 -4.86 16.50 -1.94
CA GLU A 290 -6.11 17.10 -1.46
C GLU A 290 -6.67 18.14 -2.44
N ARG A 291 -5.80 19.01 -3.00
CA ARG A 291 -6.22 19.96 -4.04
C ARG A 291 -6.71 19.29 -5.33
N MET A 292 -6.19 18.10 -5.67
CA MET A 292 -6.57 17.38 -6.89
C MET A 292 -7.87 16.58 -6.72
N HIS A 293 -8.09 16.02 -5.52
CA HIS A 293 -9.12 15.01 -5.30
C HIS A 293 -10.15 15.40 -4.23
N ASN A 294 -10.02 16.59 -3.62
CA ASN A 294 -10.92 17.12 -2.58
C ASN A 294 -11.19 16.17 -1.42
N ARG A 295 -10.21 15.34 -1.08
CA ARG A 295 -10.23 14.40 0.05
C ARG A 295 -8.84 14.15 0.60
N ARG A 296 -8.76 13.57 1.80
CA ARG A 296 -7.50 13.19 2.42
C ARG A 296 -6.89 11.94 1.74
N MET A 297 -5.57 11.98 1.56
CA MET A 297 -4.80 10.86 1.03
C MET A 297 -4.76 9.72 2.05
N ASN A 298 -5.01 8.49 1.61
CA ASN A 298 -4.98 7.29 2.43
C ASN A 298 -3.78 6.38 2.08
N SER A 299 -3.65 5.25 2.79
CA SER A 299 -2.56 4.30 2.60
C SER A 299 -2.48 3.68 1.20
N ARG A 300 -3.62 3.41 0.57
CA ARG A 300 -3.67 2.84 -0.79
C ARG A 300 -3.32 3.89 -1.84
N ASP A 301 -3.76 5.14 -1.65
CA ASP A 301 -3.38 6.25 -2.52
C ASP A 301 -1.87 6.47 -2.51
N TRP A 302 -1.26 6.45 -1.31
CA TRP A 302 0.19 6.55 -1.20
C TRP A 302 0.90 5.38 -1.88
N ALA A 303 0.40 4.15 -1.72
CA ALA A 303 0.97 2.98 -2.35
C ALA A 303 0.90 3.06 -3.89
N ALA A 304 -0.19 3.58 -4.44
CA ALA A 304 -0.32 3.85 -5.87
C ALA A 304 0.63 4.95 -6.33
N TRP A 305 0.69 6.06 -5.61
CA TRP A 305 1.59 7.17 -5.94
C TRP A 305 3.06 6.75 -5.97
N ILE A 306 3.53 6.01 -4.95
CA ILE A 306 4.94 5.56 -4.87
C ILE A 306 5.26 4.51 -5.95
N ALA A 307 4.28 3.76 -6.44
CA ALA A 307 4.45 2.86 -7.57
C ALA A 307 4.85 3.61 -8.83
N PHE A 308 4.18 4.71 -9.17
CA PHE A 308 4.57 5.57 -10.30
C PHE A 308 5.94 6.20 -10.10
N LYS A 309 6.21 6.66 -8.89
CA LYS A 309 7.54 7.21 -8.57
C LYS A 309 8.64 6.16 -8.76
N SER A 310 8.39 4.90 -8.38
CA SER A 310 9.38 3.84 -8.57
C SER A 310 9.71 3.56 -10.03
N ILE A 311 8.71 3.63 -10.92
CA ILE A 311 8.91 3.50 -12.38
C ILE A 311 9.82 4.62 -12.90
N ALA A 312 9.47 5.86 -12.57
CA ALA A 312 10.22 7.03 -13.07
C ALA A 312 11.65 7.08 -12.54
N GLU A 313 11.85 6.84 -11.24
CA GLU A 313 13.19 6.84 -10.61
C GLU A 313 14.07 5.70 -11.14
N ALA A 314 13.51 4.50 -11.38
CA ALA A 314 14.23 3.39 -12.01
C ALA A 314 14.67 3.78 -13.43
N LYS A 315 13.79 4.41 -14.21
CA LYS A 315 14.13 4.87 -15.57
C LYS A 315 15.16 5.99 -15.55
N VAL A 316 15.10 6.94 -14.61
CA VAL A 316 16.10 8.00 -14.44
C VAL A 316 17.46 7.43 -14.11
N LYS A 317 17.53 6.50 -13.17
CA LYS A 317 18.79 5.99 -12.64
C LYS A 317 19.45 4.96 -13.56
N PHE A 318 18.66 4.08 -14.12
CA PHE A 318 19.16 2.91 -14.84
C PHE A 318 18.81 2.88 -16.34
N GLY A 319 17.91 3.74 -16.81
CA GLY A 319 17.36 3.69 -18.16
C GLY A 319 18.38 3.90 -19.30
N LYS A 320 19.60 4.34 -18.98
CA LYS A 320 20.71 4.48 -19.95
C LYS A 320 21.61 3.25 -20.01
N LYS A 321 21.42 2.27 -19.12
CA LYS A 321 22.19 1.01 -19.15
C LYS A 321 21.77 0.21 -20.39
N GLU A 322 22.72 -0.41 -21.09
CA GLU A 322 22.50 -1.15 -22.33
C GLU A 322 21.48 -2.31 -22.18
N ASN A 323 21.48 -2.96 -21.02
CA ASN A 323 20.55 -4.04 -20.69
C ASN A 323 19.52 -3.60 -19.64
N PHE A 324 18.92 -2.42 -19.80
CA PHE A 324 17.93 -1.92 -18.86
C PHE A 324 16.71 -2.86 -18.81
N ASN A 325 16.38 -3.31 -17.59
CA ASN A 325 15.19 -4.10 -17.30
C ASN A 325 14.60 -3.61 -15.98
N PHE A 326 13.30 -3.36 -15.93
CA PHE A 326 12.63 -2.86 -14.74
C PHE A 326 12.68 -3.84 -13.55
N LEU A 327 12.51 -5.15 -13.80
CA LEU A 327 12.54 -6.15 -12.72
C LEU A 327 13.86 -6.11 -11.95
N ASN A 328 14.99 -6.10 -12.68
CA ASN A 328 16.32 -6.04 -12.10
C ASN A 328 16.62 -4.67 -11.49
N SER A 329 16.18 -3.59 -12.15
CA SER A 329 16.44 -2.22 -11.70
C SER A 329 15.74 -1.89 -10.38
N LEU A 330 14.54 -2.42 -10.13
CA LEU A 330 13.81 -2.24 -8.87
C LEU A 330 14.45 -2.99 -7.69
N LEU A 331 15.24 -4.04 -7.98
CA LEU A 331 15.96 -4.84 -6.98
C LEU A 331 17.44 -4.45 -6.84
N ASP A 332 17.93 -3.56 -7.70
CA ASP A 332 19.32 -3.10 -7.64
C ASP A 332 19.60 -2.48 -6.25
N PRO A 333 20.69 -2.84 -5.57
CA PRO A 333 21.05 -2.30 -4.25
C PRO A 333 21.16 -0.77 -4.22
N GLU A 334 21.45 -0.15 -5.35
CA GLU A 334 21.49 1.29 -5.46
C GLU A 334 20.10 1.93 -5.66
N PHE A 335 19.05 1.13 -5.93
CA PHE A 335 17.71 1.66 -6.11
C PHE A 335 17.11 2.08 -4.77
N ILE A 336 16.98 3.38 -4.59
CA ILE A 336 16.38 4.00 -3.40
C ILE A 336 15.32 5.02 -3.81
N LEU A 337 14.28 5.09 -3.00
CA LEU A 337 13.16 6.02 -3.18
C LEU A 337 12.98 6.91 -1.96
N ASP A 338 12.56 8.14 -2.18
CA ASP A 338 11.99 8.97 -1.13
C ASP A 338 10.47 8.84 -1.12
N GLY A 339 9.93 8.20 -0.09
CA GLY A 339 8.50 8.02 0.14
C GLY A 339 7.86 9.14 0.97
N TYR A 340 8.59 10.21 1.28
CA TYR A 340 8.20 11.32 2.17
C TYR A 340 7.83 10.86 3.59
N LYS A 341 8.49 9.79 4.06
CA LYS A 341 8.27 9.20 5.39
C LYS A 341 9.56 9.15 6.25
N GLY A 342 10.63 9.78 5.82
CA GLY A 342 11.93 9.86 6.47
C GLY A 342 12.95 8.91 5.85
N PRO A 343 13.08 7.66 6.30
CA PRO A 343 14.06 6.75 5.73
C PRO A 343 13.85 6.51 4.24
N ALA A 344 14.96 6.43 3.52
CA ALA A 344 14.94 5.99 2.13
C ALA A 344 14.37 4.57 2.01
N THR A 345 13.61 4.33 0.97
CA THR A 345 12.91 3.07 0.74
C THR A 345 13.51 2.30 -0.43
N SER A 346 13.43 0.96 -0.39
CA SER A 346 13.86 0.06 -1.47
C SER A 346 13.02 -1.21 -1.44
N PHE A 347 13.00 -1.98 -2.51
CA PHE A 347 12.34 -3.28 -2.50
C PHE A 347 13.23 -4.34 -1.86
N ARG A 348 12.61 -5.25 -1.09
CA ARG A 348 13.28 -6.43 -0.55
C ARG A 348 13.55 -7.43 -1.67
N PRO A 349 14.78 -7.98 -1.80
CA PRO A 349 15.08 -8.93 -2.88
C PRO A 349 14.35 -10.27 -2.73
N TRP A 350 14.01 -10.68 -1.49
CA TRP A 350 13.41 -12.00 -1.22
C TRP A 350 11.90 -12.06 -1.45
N ASN A 351 11.14 -10.97 -1.24
CA ASN A 351 9.69 -10.98 -1.39
C ASN A 351 9.11 -9.75 -2.09
N ARG A 352 9.95 -8.92 -2.70
CA ARG A 352 9.59 -7.72 -3.48
C ARG A 352 8.70 -6.72 -2.72
N GLN A 353 8.64 -6.81 -1.38
CA GLN A 353 7.94 -5.83 -0.56
C GLN A 353 8.76 -4.55 -0.44
N LEU A 354 8.15 -3.40 -0.71
CA LEU A 354 8.77 -2.10 -0.46
C LEU A 354 9.01 -1.92 1.04
N ARG A 355 10.27 -1.73 1.43
CA ARG A 355 10.66 -1.28 2.76
C ARG A 355 10.08 0.09 2.99
N GLN A 356 9.40 0.31 4.09
CA GLN A 356 8.77 1.59 4.37
C GLN A 356 8.49 1.78 5.85
N SER A 357 8.53 3.02 6.29
CA SER A 357 8.04 3.38 7.63
C SER A 357 6.53 3.22 7.72
N ILE A 358 6.04 2.79 8.88
CA ILE A 358 4.61 2.64 9.19
C ILE A 358 4.24 3.69 10.24
N MET A 359 3.22 4.47 9.94
CA MET A 359 2.71 5.52 10.84
C MET A 359 1.73 4.92 11.84
N LEU A 360 2.01 5.07 13.12
CA LEU A 360 1.10 4.75 14.20
C LEU A 360 0.30 6.01 14.53
N SER A 361 -0.97 6.02 14.21
CA SER A 361 -1.79 7.22 14.27
C SER A 361 -3.13 6.97 14.97
N THR A 362 -3.60 7.96 15.66
CA THR A 362 -5.02 8.14 15.96
C THR A 362 -5.74 8.64 14.70
N GLU A 363 -6.98 9.05 14.82
CA GLU A 363 -7.71 9.60 13.68
C GLU A 363 -7.17 10.94 13.18
N ASN A 364 -6.58 11.74 14.06
CA ASN A 364 -6.16 13.11 13.78
C ASN A 364 -4.65 13.36 13.90
N TRP A 365 -3.88 12.40 14.43
CA TRP A 365 -2.46 12.64 14.72
C TRP A 365 -1.60 11.38 14.56
N VAL A 366 -0.40 11.56 13.99
CA VAL A 366 0.64 10.52 13.99
C VAL A 366 1.42 10.59 15.28
N THR A 367 1.26 9.57 16.13
CA THR A 367 1.88 9.48 17.46
C THR A 367 3.32 9.01 17.38
N LYS A 368 3.61 8.01 16.55
CA LYS A 368 4.94 7.41 16.37
C LYS A 368 5.07 6.88 14.95
N VAL A 369 6.29 6.68 14.50
CA VAL A 369 6.61 6.03 13.22
C VAL A 369 7.44 4.79 13.54
N ALA A 370 7.03 3.65 12.99
CA ALA A 370 7.78 2.40 13.08
C ALA A 370 8.62 2.20 11.80
N PRO A 371 9.73 1.47 11.85
CA PRO A 371 10.25 0.74 13.02
C PRO A 371 10.60 1.65 14.19
N ILE A 372 10.41 1.13 15.41
CA ILE A 372 10.79 1.85 16.63
C ILE A 372 12.31 1.73 16.81
N ASP A 373 12.96 2.82 17.22
CA ASP A 373 14.43 2.94 17.27
C ASP A 373 15.13 1.89 18.13
N SER A 374 14.42 1.32 19.12
CA SER A 374 14.93 0.24 19.99
C SER A 374 15.07 -1.11 19.29
N PHE A 375 14.52 -1.26 18.08
CA PHE A 375 14.62 -2.49 17.29
C PHE A 375 15.57 -2.29 16.11
N VAL A 376 16.63 -3.08 16.06
CA VAL A 376 17.71 -2.98 15.06
C VAL A 376 17.74 -4.25 14.22
N HIS A 377 18.03 -4.12 12.93
CA HIS A 377 18.26 -5.23 12.03
C HIS A 377 19.66 -5.12 11.41
N SER A 378 20.31 -6.25 11.16
CA SER A 378 21.69 -6.29 10.66
C SER A 378 21.91 -5.53 9.34
N ASN A 379 20.93 -5.59 8.43
CA ASN A 379 21.05 -5.02 7.10
C ASN A 379 20.30 -3.69 6.97
N ASN A 380 19.03 -3.64 7.40
CA ASN A 380 18.20 -2.46 7.25
C ASN A 380 17.12 -2.46 8.35
N ASN A 381 17.03 -1.41 9.14
CA ASN A 381 16.06 -1.33 10.24
C ASN A 381 14.60 -1.43 9.77
N LEU A 382 14.29 -1.07 8.52
CA LEU A 382 12.96 -1.28 7.94
C LEU A 382 12.59 -2.77 7.79
N ASP A 383 13.56 -3.68 7.92
CA ASP A 383 13.35 -5.13 7.87
C ASP A 383 13.00 -5.72 9.25
N THR A 384 13.00 -4.92 10.32
CA THR A 384 12.51 -5.34 11.65
C THR A 384 10.99 -5.54 11.69
N ILE A 385 10.24 -5.05 10.70
CA ILE A 385 8.80 -5.22 10.55
C ILE A 385 8.46 -5.94 9.24
N GLY A 386 7.51 -6.86 9.32
CA GLY A 386 7.13 -7.74 8.19
C GLY A 386 7.93 -9.03 8.15
N ILE A 387 7.78 -9.77 7.07
CA ILE A 387 8.38 -11.10 6.92
C ILE A 387 9.83 -10.95 6.47
N ASP A 388 10.74 -11.42 7.30
CA ASP A 388 12.18 -11.44 7.06
C ASP A 388 12.55 -12.63 6.15
N GLU A 389 13.68 -12.53 5.46
CA GLU A 389 14.21 -13.55 4.55
C GLU A 389 14.29 -14.94 5.19
N LYS A 390 14.78 -15.02 6.44
CA LYS A 390 14.89 -16.27 7.20
C LYS A 390 13.54 -16.94 7.54
N ASN A 391 12.44 -16.22 7.40
CA ASN A 391 11.09 -16.69 7.74
C ASN A 391 10.25 -17.00 6.48
N LEU A 392 10.88 -17.08 5.32
CA LEU A 392 10.21 -17.46 4.09
C LEU A 392 9.93 -18.96 4.06
N SER A 393 8.75 -19.32 3.58
CA SER A 393 8.39 -20.70 3.23
C SER A 393 8.45 -20.97 1.72
N CYS A 394 8.47 -19.91 0.90
CA CYS A 394 8.71 -20.03 -0.53
C CYS A 394 10.21 -20.14 -0.84
N LYS A 395 10.58 -21.04 -1.79
CA LYS A 395 11.84 -20.92 -2.47
C LYS A 395 11.67 -19.90 -3.58
N THR A 396 12.49 -18.85 -3.61
CA THR A 396 12.59 -17.99 -4.79
C THR A 396 12.99 -18.89 -5.95
N GLU A 397 12.13 -19.05 -6.94
CA GLU A 397 12.52 -19.64 -8.21
C GLU A 397 13.61 -18.73 -8.79
N GLU A 398 14.84 -19.28 -8.88
CA GLU A 398 16.00 -18.65 -9.51
C GLU A 398 15.79 -18.48 -11.01
#